data_f620708bd7d0d51e0f3fb1483cf08299
#
_entry.id   f620708bd7d0d51e0f3fb1483cf08299
#
_cell.length_a   1.000
_cell.length_b   1.000
_cell.length_c   1.000
_cell.angle_alpha   90.00
_cell.angle_beta   90.00
_cell.angle_gamma   90.00
#
_symmetry.space_group_name_H-M   'P 1'
#
loop_
_entity.id
_entity.type
_entity.pdbx_description
1 polymer ?
#
loop_
_entity_poly.entity_id
_entity_poly.type
_entity_poly.pdbx_seq_one_letter_code
_entity_poly.pdbx_strand_id
1 'polypeptide(L)'
;MTEILTRYGSFTQLENRFSYLNKNTFAQNPIDCFRRDTPTLVRLDVAYGRGSSASWLFSILQGMFIFLGVTDDRFSKEQVYNLACNIAANYKTLKIAEILLFVSRFEAGKYGRFYGGDSYALVVTEAINKFMVEREHYYADIERMETERRIEEGKKNTMSYAEYKKQKEAEGKSVSGALDGIFG
;
A
#
# COMPACT_ATOMS: atom_id res chain seq x y z
N MET A 1 5.66 17.58 1.62
CA MET A 1 5.72 18.14 0.25
C MET A 1 7.06 17.87 -0.40
N THR A 2 8.15 18.31 0.18
CA THR A 2 9.52 18.20 -0.36
C THR A 2 9.94 16.74 -0.67
N GLU A 3 9.63 15.79 0.19
CA GLU A 3 10.05 14.39 0.04
C GLU A 3 9.51 13.71 -1.23
N ILE A 4 8.22 13.90 -1.56
CA ILE A 4 7.62 13.30 -2.76
C ILE A 4 8.22 13.92 -4.02
N LEU A 5 8.36 15.24 -4.05
CA LEU A 5 8.97 15.93 -5.19
C LEU A 5 10.43 15.53 -5.39
N THR A 6 11.19 15.35 -4.30
CA THR A 6 12.58 14.88 -4.37
C THR A 6 12.67 13.46 -4.90
N ARG A 7 11.75 12.59 -4.50
CA ARG A 7 11.79 11.14 -4.85
C ARG A 7 11.21 10.84 -6.23
N TYR A 8 10.21 11.58 -6.67
CA TYR A 8 9.44 11.28 -7.88
C TYR A 8 9.51 12.38 -8.95
N GLY A 9 10.07 13.55 -8.63
CA GLY A 9 10.21 14.67 -9.55
C GLY A 9 8.88 15.36 -9.87
N SER A 10 8.69 15.74 -11.13
CA SER A 10 7.45 16.36 -11.60
C SER A 10 6.28 15.37 -11.60
N PHE A 11 5.04 15.90 -11.66
CA PHE A 11 3.84 15.08 -11.75
C PHE A 11 3.88 14.14 -12.96
N THR A 12 4.32 14.61 -14.12
CA THR A 12 4.49 13.79 -15.33
C THR A 12 5.49 12.64 -15.13
N GLN A 13 6.58 12.87 -14.40
CA GLN A 13 7.55 11.80 -14.09
C GLN A 13 6.93 10.75 -13.17
N LEU A 14 6.14 11.16 -12.19
CA LEU A 14 5.38 10.25 -11.35
C LEU A 14 4.36 9.46 -12.16
N GLU A 15 3.56 10.12 -13.03
CA GLU A 15 2.59 9.46 -13.91
C GLU A 15 3.23 8.41 -14.81
N ASN A 16 4.36 8.71 -15.42
CA ASN A 16 5.10 7.76 -16.25
C ASN A 16 5.57 6.53 -15.45
N ARG A 17 6.05 6.74 -14.23
CA ARG A 17 6.53 5.68 -13.35
C ARG A 17 5.39 4.79 -12.84
N PHE A 18 4.23 5.36 -12.55
CA PHE A 18 3.04 4.70 -12.06
C PHE A 18 1.90 4.75 -13.09
N SER A 19 2.23 4.45 -14.34
CA SER A 19 1.26 4.41 -15.42
C SER A 19 0.46 3.10 -15.41
N TYR A 20 -0.69 3.11 -16.09
CA TYR A 20 -1.50 1.92 -16.31
C TYR A 20 -0.69 0.74 -16.89
N LEU A 21 0.26 1.01 -17.79
CA LEU A 21 1.09 -0.03 -18.43
C LEU A 21 1.98 -0.79 -17.43
N ASN A 22 2.30 -0.16 -16.30
CA ASN A 22 3.17 -0.73 -15.27
C ASN A 22 2.41 -1.56 -14.22
N LYS A 23 1.08 -1.67 -14.29
CA LYS A 23 0.25 -2.34 -13.27
C LYS A 23 0.67 -3.77 -12.96
N ASN A 24 1.08 -4.54 -13.96
CA ASN A 24 1.45 -5.94 -13.81
C ASN A 24 2.73 -6.13 -12.98
N THR A 25 3.63 -5.15 -12.98
CA THR A 25 4.82 -5.17 -12.11
C THR A 25 4.44 -5.16 -10.63
N PHE A 26 3.34 -4.48 -10.29
CA PHE A 26 2.81 -4.43 -8.93
C PHE A 26 2.04 -5.70 -8.55
N ALA A 27 1.47 -6.40 -9.52
CA ALA A 27 0.74 -7.64 -9.30
C ALA A 27 1.64 -8.86 -9.04
N GLN A 28 2.90 -8.83 -9.48
CA GLN A 28 3.85 -9.94 -9.30
C GLN A 28 4.19 -10.20 -7.83
N ASN A 29 4.27 -9.16 -7.02
CA ASN A 29 4.51 -9.28 -5.58
C ASN A 29 3.54 -8.36 -4.81
N PRO A 30 2.34 -8.83 -4.47
CA PRO A 30 1.32 -8.02 -3.81
C PRO A 30 1.77 -7.43 -2.47
N ILE A 31 2.52 -8.18 -1.67
CA ILE A 31 2.99 -7.72 -0.34
C ILE A 31 3.85 -6.47 -0.49
N ASP A 32 4.68 -6.40 -1.53
CA ASP A 32 5.52 -5.23 -1.78
C ASP A 32 4.70 -3.96 -2.05
N CYS A 33 3.51 -4.08 -2.64
CA CYS A 33 2.64 -2.91 -2.86
C CYS A 33 2.24 -2.25 -1.53
N PHE A 34 2.00 -3.06 -0.51
CA PHE A 34 1.61 -2.58 0.82
C PHE A 34 2.81 -2.11 1.64
N ARG A 35 3.98 -2.75 1.50
CA ARG A 35 5.23 -2.35 2.18
C ARG A 35 5.88 -1.12 1.57
N ARG A 36 5.80 -0.94 0.26
CA ARG A 36 6.43 0.20 -0.43
C ARG A 36 5.87 1.52 0.10
N ASP A 37 6.79 2.43 0.39
CA ASP A 37 6.44 3.81 0.68
C ASP A 37 6.18 4.57 -0.64
N THR A 38 4.98 4.33 -1.20
CA THR A 38 4.47 5.09 -2.35
C THR A 38 3.44 6.11 -1.86
N PRO A 39 3.29 7.25 -2.55
CA PRO A 39 2.34 8.26 -2.15
C PRO A 39 0.92 7.71 -2.08
N THR A 40 0.16 8.16 -1.09
CA THR A 40 -1.29 8.00 -1.06
C THR A 40 -1.96 9.07 -1.93
N LEU A 41 -3.24 8.86 -2.25
CA LEU A 41 -4.00 9.84 -3.05
C LEU A 41 -3.98 11.23 -2.41
N VAL A 42 -4.18 11.34 -1.10
CA VAL A 42 -4.10 12.63 -0.42
C VAL A 42 -2.69 13.25 -0.49
N ARG A 43 -1.64 12.44 -0.43
CA ARG A 43 -0.26 12.94 -0.54
C ARG A 43 0.06 13.43 -1.95
N LEU A 44 -0.57 12.89 -3.00
CA LEU A 44 -0.46 13.43 -4.36
C LEU A 44 -1.03 14.85 -4.44
N ASP A 45 -2.23 15.06 -3.90
CA ASP A 45 -2.86 16.40 -3.91
C ASP A 45 -2.05 17.43 -3.11
N VAL A 46 -1.43 17.00 -2.01
CA VAL A 46 -0.55 17.87 -1.21
C VAL A 46 0.75 18.21 -1.96
N ALA A 47 1.31 17.26 -2.70
CA ALA A 47 2.60 17.45 -3.38
C ALA A 47 2.49 18.20 -4.71
N TYR A 48 1.49 17.88 -5.52
CA TYR A 48 1.37 18.36 -6.90
C TYR A 48 0.19 19.31 -7.13
N GLY A 49 -0.58 19.58 -6.09
CA GLY A 49 -1.76 20.45 -6.15
C GLY A 49 -3.07 19.67 -6.15
N ARG A 50 -4.12 20.36 -5.70
CA ARG A 50 -5.47 19.79 -5.58
C ARG A 50 -5.97 19.25 -6.92
N GLY A 51 -6.48 18.02 -6.91
CA GLY A 51 -7.00 17.33 -8.10
C GLY A 51 -5.96 16.46 -8.83
N SER A 52 -4.68 16.50 -8.44
CA SER A 52 -3.65 15.64 -9.03
C SER A 52 -3.95 14.16 -8.86
N SER A 53 -4.50 13.76 -7.71
CA SER A 53 -4.94 12.39 -7.45
C SER A 53 -6.04 11.94 -8.40
N ALA A 54 -7.05 12.79 -8.64
CA ALA A 54 -8.14 12.51 -9.57
C ALA A 54 -7.65 12.46 -11.01
N SER A 55 -6.74 13.35 -11.42
CA SER A 55 -6.15 13.35 -12.77
C SER A 55 -5.34 12.07 -13.03
N TRP A 56 -4.51 11.66 -12.06
CA TRP A 56 -3.78 10.40 -12.16
C TRP A 56 -4.72 9.19 -12.23
N LEU A 57 -5.72 9.11 -11.34
CA LEU A 57 -6.73 8.06 -11.34
C LEU A 57 -7.50 7.99 -12.66
N PHE A 58 -7.85 9.13 -13.23
CA PHE A 58 -8.54 9.17 -14.51
C PHE A 58 -7.74 8.45 -15.60
N SER A 59 -6.44 8.72 -15.71
CA SER A 59 -5.57 8.05 -16.68
C SER A 59 -5.51 6.53 -16.46
N ILE A 60 -5.49 6.09 -15.20
CA ILE A 60 -5.47 4.66 -14.85
C ILE A 60 -6.82 3.99 -15.18
N LEU A 61 -7.93 4.59 -14.76
CA LEU A 61 -9.27 4.06 -15.01
C LEU A 61 -9.61 4.04 -16.50
N GLN A 62 -9.19 5.06 -17.25
CA GLN A 62 -9.38 5.09 -18.70
C GLN A 62 -8.68 3.90 -19.37
N GLY A 63 -7.42 3.61 -18.99
CA GLY A 63 -6.71 2.43 -19.49
C GLY A 63 -7.42 1.11 -19.14
N MET A 64 -7.93 1.00 -17.91
CA MET A 64 -8.70 -0.16 -17.44
C MET A 64 -9.99 -0.35 -18.26
N PHE A 65 -10.78 0.70 -18.47
CA PHE A 65 -12.03 0.60 -19.24
C PHE A 65 -11.79 0.29 -20.71
N ILE A 66 -10.73 0.84 -21.31
CA ILE A 66 -10.33 0.47 -22.67
C ILE A 66 -9.98 -1.03 -22.74
N PHE A 67 -9.21 -1.54 -21.79
CA PHE A 67 -8.88 -2.97 -21.72
C PHE A 67 -10.12 -3.86 -21.59
N LEU A 68 -11.13 -3.42 -20.83
CA LEU A 68 -12.38 -4.14 -20.64
C LEU A 68 -13.37 -4.00 -21.81
N GLY A 69 -12.97 -3.30 -22.88
CA GLY A 69 -13.82 -3.09 -24.07
C GLY A 69 -14.99 -2.13 -23.83
N VAL A 70 -14.88 -1.26 -22.83
CA VAL A 70 -15.90 -0.21 -22.58
C VAL A 70 -15.62 0.97 -23.51
N THR A 71 -16.61 1.33 -24.28
CA THR A 71 -16.54 2.42 -25.26
C THR A 71 -17.11 3.73 -24.69
N ASP A 72 -16.72 4.88 -25.26
CA ASP A 72 -17.11 6.22 -24.79
C ASP A 72 -18.63 6.45 -24.83
N ASP A 73 -19.38 5.76 -25.69
CA ASP A 73 -20.84 5.79 -25.76
C ASP A 73 -21.50 5.06 -24.58
N ARG A 74 -20.80 4.09 -23.98
CA ARG A 74 -21.30 3.36 -22.80
C ARG A 74 -20.89 3.98 -21.48
N PHE A 75 -19.68 4.53 -21.41
CA PHE A 75 -19.15 5.21 -20.23
C PHE A 75 -18.21 6.32 -20.67
N SER A 76 -18.73 7.54 -20.71
CA SER A 76 -18.01 8.69 -21.25
C SER A 76 -16.78 9.06 -20.42
N LYS A 77 -15.84 9.76 -21.03
CA LYS A 77 -14.64 10.28 -20.32
C LYS A 77 -15.00 11.13 -19.12
N GLU A 78 -16.09 11.88 -19.20
CA GLU A 78 -16.58 12.69 -18.08
C GLU A 78 -17.05 11.80 -16.92
N GLN A 79 -17.75 10.71 -17.22
CA GLN A 79 -18.17 9.73 -16.22
C GLN A 79 -16.96 9.04 -15.57
N VAL A 80 -15.94 8.68 -16.35
CA VAL A 80 -14.68 8.12 -15.84
C VAL A 80 -13.98 9.13 -14.93
N TYR A 81 -13.93 10.41 -15.31
CA TYR A 81 -13.35 11.46 -14.48
C TYR A 81 -14.12 11.67 -13.18
N ASN A 82 -15.45 11.68 -13.24
CA ASN A 82 -16.30 11.77 -12.04
C ASN A 82 -16.07 10.58 -11.10
N LEU A 83 -15.94 9.37 -11.65
CA LEU A 83 -15.56 8.18 -10.85
C LEU A 83 -14.17 8.36 -10.21
N ALA A 84 -13.19 8.87 -10.95
CA ALA A 84 -11.85 9.16 -10.41
C ALA A 84 -11.92 10.19 -9.25
N CYS A 85 -12.72 11.25 -9.39
CA CYS A 85 -12.95 12.23 -8.33
C CYS A 85 -13.59 11.58 -7.08
N ASN A 86 -14.59 10.72 -7.28
CA ASN A 86 -15.25 10.01 -6.19
C ASN A 86 -14.27 9.06 -5.44
N ILE A 87 -13.44 8.34 -6.17
CA ILE A 87 -12.42 7.46 -5.57
C ILE A 87 -11.39 8.30 -4.81
N ALA A 88 -10.89 9.39 -5.40
CA ALA A 88 -9.94 10.28 -4.74
C ALA A 88 -10.49 10.89 -3.45
N ALA A 89 -11.78 11.22 -3.42
CA ALA A 89 -12.44 11.80 -2.27
C ALA A 89 -12.68 10.80 -1.12
N ASN A 90 -13.07 9.57 -1.45
CA ASN A 90 -13.51 8.57 -0.46
C ASN A 90 -12.40 7.61 -0.01
N TYR A 91 -11.38 7.36 -0.84
CA TYR A 91 -10.30 6.40 -0.58
C TYR A 91 -8.92 7.07 -0.49
N LYS A 92 -8.85 8.20 0.21
CA LYS A 92 -7.67 9.09 0.32
C LYS A 92 -6.38 8.38 0.78
N THR A 93 -6.52 7.32 1.56
CA THR A 93 -5.40 6.56 2.15
C THR A 93 -4.84 5.48 1.24
N LEU A 94 -5.50 5.18 0.12
CA LEU A 94 -4.95 4.24 -0.85
C LEU A 94 -3.66 4.78 -1.45
N LYS A 95 -2.64 3.92 -1.48
CA LYS A 95 -1.37 4.20 -2.15
C LYS A 95 -1.52 3.98 -3.66
N ILE A 96 -0.77 4.72 -4.46
CA ILE A 96 -0.79 4.54 -5.92
C ILE A 96 -0.37 3.13 -6.35
N ALA A 97 0.56 2.48 -5.63
CA ALA A 97 0.92 1.08 -5.88
C ALA A 97 -0.23 0.11 -5.59
N GLU A 98 -1.01 0.37 -4.52
CA GLU A 98 -2.19 -0.43 -4.18
C GLU A 98 -3.29 -0.33 -5.24
N ILE A 99 -3.47 0.86 -5.82
CA ILE A 99 -4.44 1.08 -6.91
C ILE A 99 -4.02 0.33 -8.18
N LEU A 100 -2.75 0.33 -8.55
CA LEU A 100 -2.27 -0.44 -9.70
C LEU A 100 -2.43 -1.95 -9.48
N LEU A 101 -2.21 -2.44 -8.25
CA LEU A 101 -2.52 -3.82 -7.87
C LEU A 101 -4.02 -4.11 -7.97
N PHE A 102 -4.87 -3.21 -7.46
CA PHE A 102 -6.32 -3.32 -7.57
C PHE A 102 -6.77 -3.46 -9.03
N VAL A 103 -6.30 -2.57 -9.90
CA VAL A 103 -6.64 -2.59 -11.33
C VAL A 103 -6.23 -3.91 -11.98
N SER A 104 -5.01 -4.39 -11.75
CA SER A 104 -4.56 -5.67 -12.28
C SER A 104 -5.44 -6.84 -11.83
N ARG A 105 -5.87 -6.85 -10.56
CA ARG A 105 -6.76 -7.88 -10.00
C ARG A 105 -8.19 -7.76 -10.51
N PHE A 106 -8.67 -6.54 -10.69
CA PHE A 106 -10.00 -6.28 -11.26
C PHE A 106 -10.09 -6.82 -12.68
N GLU A 107 -9.12 -6.53 -13.52
CA GLU A 107 -9.03 -7.04 -14.90
C GLU A 107 -8.90 -8.56 -14.97
N ALA A 108 -8.25 -9.18 -13.98
CA ALA A 108 -8.18 -10.63 -13.82
C ALA A 108 -9.49 -11.26 -13.30
N GLY A 109 -10.53 -10.46 -13.06
CA GLY A 109 -11.85 -10.93 -12.60
C GLY A 109 -11.91 -11.31 -11.12
N LYS A 110 -10.92 -10.95 -10.31
CA LYS A 110 -10.85 -11.35 -8.89
C LYS A 110 -12.07 -10.86 -8.07
N TYR A 111 -12.65 -9.72 -8.42
CA TYR A 111 -13.76 -9.11 -7.68
C TYR A 111 -15.13 -9.42 -8.26
N GLY A 112 -15.20 -10.30 -9.24
CA GLY A 112 -16.43 -10.68 -9.94
C GLY A 112 -16.34 -10.42 -11.44
N ARG A 113 -17.39 -10.78 -12.13
CA ARG A 113 -17.47 -10.59 -13.58
C ARG A 113 -17.97 -9.18 -13.89
N PHE A 114 -17.40 -8.59 -14.92
CA PHE A 114 -17.82 -7.31 -15.46
C PHE A 114 -18.81 -7.56 -16.59
N TYR A 115 -20.09 -7.27 -16.37
CA TYR A 115 -21.14 -7.42 -17.37
C TYR A 115 -21.54 -6.06 -17.93
N GLY A 116 -21.70 -5.98 -19.24
CA GLY A 116 -22.00 -4.74 -19.98
C GLY A 116 -23.42 -4.20 -19.84
N GLY A 117 -24.09 -4.35 -18.71
CA GLY A 117 -25.42 -3.81 -18.42
C GLY A 117 -25.50 -3.09 -17.10
N ASP A 118 -24.46 -3.23 -16.25
CA ASP A 118 -24.43 -2.67 -14.92
C ASP A 118 -23.88 -1.22 -14.93
N SER A 119 -24.16 -0.47 -13.86
CA SER A 119 -23.48 0.80 -13.65
C SER A 119 -21.98 0.56 -13.43
N TYR A 120 -21.15 0.93 -14.39
CA TYR A 120 -19.70 0.75 -14.33
C TYR A 120 -19.08 1.38 -13.07
N ALA A 121 -19.56 2.55 -12.67
CA ALA A 121 -19.11 3.22 -11.46
C ALA A 121 -19.41 2.37 -10.22
N LEU A 122 -20.60 1.79 -10.13
CA LEU A 122 -21.01 0.96 -8.99
C LEU A 122 -20.19 -0.32 -8.90
N VAL A 123 -19.99 -1.03 -10.03
CA VAL A 123 -19.18 -2.25 -10.08
C VAL A 123 -17.74 -2.00 -9.62
N VAL A 124 -17.12 -0.90 -10.07
CA VAL A 124 -15.77 -0.52 -9.63
C VAL A 124 -15.75 -0.20 -8.14
N THR A 125 -16.75 0.54 -7.64
CA THR A 125 -16.84 0.90 -6.23
C THR A 125 -17.01 -0.33 -5.33
N GLU A 126 -17.86 -1.28 -5.72
CA GLU A 126 -18.01 -2.56 -5.01
C GLU A 126 -16.71 -3.36 -5.00
N ALA A 127 -16.01 -3.40 -6.13
CA ALA A 127 -14.72 -4.06 -6.24
C ALA A 127 -13.66 -3.41 -5.34
N ILE A 128 -13.62 -2.07 -5.26
CA ILE A 128 -12.74 -1.34 -4.35
C ILE A 128 -13.05 -1.70 -2.89
N ASN A 129 -14.33 -1.80 -2.52
CA ASN A 129 -14.71 -2.20 -1.15
C ASN A 129 -14.20 -3.60 -0.80
N LYS A 130 -14.29 -4.56 -1.73
CA LYS A 130 -13.70 -5.90 -1.55
C LYS A 130 -12.17 -5.83 -1.44
N PHE A 131 -11.53 -4.98 -2.23
CA PHE A 131 -10.08 -4.75 -2.14
C PHE A 131 -9.69 -4.11 -0.81
N MET A 132 -10.49 -3.22 -0.24
CA MET A 132 -10.23 -2.62 1.08
C MET A 132 -10.20 -3.68 2.19
N VAL A 133 -11.09 -4.68 2.15
CA VAL A 133 -11.05 -5.81 3.09
C VAL A 133 -9.77 -6.63 2.92
N GLU A 134 -9.38 -6.94 1.67
CA GLU A 134 -8.10 -7.62 1.42
C GLU A 134 -6.90 -6.81 1.92
N ARG A 135 -6.93 -5.50 1.72
CA ARG A 135 -5.90 -4.57 2.18
C ARG A 135 -5.68 -4.67 3.69
N GLU A 136 -6.74 -4.71 4.47
CA GLU A 136 -6.67 -4.87 5.92
C GLU A 136 -5.98 -6.19 6.31
N HIS A 137 -6.31 -7.28 5.65
CA HIS A 137 -5.66 -8.58 5.87
C HIS A 137 -4.16 -8.52 5.55
N TYR A 138 -3.76 -7.90 4.43
CA TYR A 138 -2.33 -7.75 4.10
C TYR A 138 -1.57 -6.93 5.14
N TYR A 139 -2.15 -5.84 5.64
CA TYR A 139 -1.50 -5.03 6.69
C TYR A 139 -1.39 -5.80 8.00
N ALA A 140 -2.41 -6.56 8.40
CA ALA A 140 -2.35 -7.42 9.58
C ALA A 140 -1.26 -8.52 9.45
N ASP A 141 -1.15 -9.14 8.28
CA ASP A 141 -0.11 -10.13 8.00
C ASP A 141 1.30 -9.51 8.05
N ILE A 142 1.48 -8.33 7.46
CA ILE A 142 2.75 -7.60 7.49
C ILE A 142 3.14 -7.27 8.94
N GLU A 143 2.22 -6.76 9.74
CA GLU A 143 2.45 -6.42 11.14
C GLU A 143 2.84 -7.66 11.96
N ARG A 144 2.14 -8.78 11.75
CA ARG A 144 2.48 -10.07 12.38
C ARG A 144 3.89 -10.50 12.02
N MET A 145 4.24 -10.54 10.73
CA MET A 145 5.58 -10.93 10.25
C MET A 145 6.68 -10.02 10.81
N GLU A 146 6.43 -8.71 10.90
CA GLU A 146 7.40 -7.77 11.46
C GLU A 146 7.55 -7.93 12.97
N THR A 147 6.48 -8.28 13.68
CA THR A 147 6.50 -8.55 15.11
C THR A 147 7.28 -9.84 15.40
N GLU A 148 7.01 -10.92 14.64
CA GLU A 148 7.74 -12.18 14.74
C GLU A 148 9.24 -11.97 14.49
N ARG A 149 9.59 -11.21 13.45
CA ARG A 149 10.99 -10.87 13.15
C ARG A 149 11.67 -10.12 14.31
N ARG A 150 10.99 -9.12 14.89
CA ARG A 150 11.52 -8.37 16.04
C ARG A 150 11.76 -9.26 17.25
N ILE A 151 10.85 -10.20 17.51
CA ILE A 151 10.98 -11.18 18.60
C ILE A 151 12.18 -12.09 18.36
N GLU A 152 12.36 -12.59 17.13
CA GLU A 152 13.51 -13.44 16.79
C GLU A 152 14.84 -12.71 16.88
N GLU A 153 14.90 -11.46 16.38
CA GLU A 153 16.08 -10.60 16.49
C GLU A 153 16.39 -10.29 17.96
N GLY A 154 15.35 -10.01 18.78
CA GLY A 154 15.49 -9.84 20.21
C GLY A 154 16.07 -11.07 20.90
N LYS A 155 15.58 -12.28 20.56
CA LYS A 155 16.10 -13.55 21.09
C LYS A 155 17.58 -13.79 20.71
N LYS A 156 17.97 -13.45 19.48
CA LYS A 156 19.36 -13.58 19.03
C LYS A 156 20.30 -12.60 19.72
N ASN A 157 19.82 -11.41 20.05
CA ASN A 157 20.61 -10.36 20.70
C ASN A 157 20.57 -10.44 22.23
N THR A 158 19.69 -11.27 22.80
CA THR A 158 19.59 -11.43 24.26
C THR A 158 20.61 -12.50 24.67
N MET A 159 21.65 -12.08 25.37
CA MET A 159 22.60 -12.98 26.02
C MET A 159 21.84 -13.85 27.02
N SER A 160 22.06 -15.18 26.99
CA SER A 160 21.44 -16.06 27.98
C SER A 160 21.95 -15.71 29.38
N TYR A 161 21.12 -15.92 30.40
CA TYR A 161 21.56 -15.71 31.79
C TYR A 161 22.86 -16.46 32.13
N ALA A 162 23.08 -17.64 31.54
CA ALA A 162 24.29 -18.39 31.68
C ALA A 162 25.53 -17.71 31.07
N GLU A 163 25.36 -17.07 29.92
CA GLU A 163 26.42 -16.29 29.26
C GLU A 163 26.72 -15.00 30.02
N TYR A 164 25.68 -14.29 30.45
CA TYR A 164 25.80 -13.10 31.30
C TYR A 164 26.56 -13.43 32.62
N LYS A 165 26.20 -14.54 33.27
CA LYS A 165 26.88 -15.02 34.48
C LYS A 165 28.36 -15.31 34.22
N LYS A 166 28.69 -16.02 33.14
CA LYS A 166 30.07 -16.28 32.73
C LYS A 166 30.85 -14.99 32.47
N GLN A 167 30.26 -14.03 31.80
CA GLN A 167 30.86 -12.74 31.51
C GLN A 167 31.13 -11.98 32.80
N LYS A 168 30.19 -11.94 33.73
CA LYS A 168 30.34 -11.28 35.04
C LYS A 168 31.41 -11.96 35.92
N GLU A 169 31.48 -13.27 35.91
CA GLU A 169 32.52 -14.02 36.60
C GLU A 169 33.90 -13.73 36.01
N ALA A 170 34.00 -13.62 34.67
CA ALA A 170 35.24 -13.26 33.99
C ALA A 170 35.67 -11.81 34.25
N GLU A 171 34.72 -10.88 34.47
CA GLU A 171 34.97 -9.49 34.85
C GLU A 171 35.33 -9.32 36.34
N GLY A 172 35.39 -10.40 37.15
CA GLY A 172 35.70 -10.33 38.57
C GLY A 172 34.64 -9.66 39.44
N LYS A 173 33.41 -9.45 38.90
CA LYS A 173 32.29 -8.87 39.64
C LYS A 173 31.35 -9.98 40.11
N SER A 174 31.20 -10.13 41.42
CA SER A 174 30.22 -11.05 42.03
C SER A 174 28.80 -10.72 41.58
N VAL A 175 28.06 -11.71 41.11
CA VAL A 175 26.67 -11.58 40.62
C VAL A 175 25.68 -11.38 41.77
N SER A 176 26.12 -11.48 43.05
CA SER A 176 25.24 -11.44 44.23
C SER A 176 24.74 -10.03 44.61
N GLY A 177 25.27 -8.98 44.02
CA GLY A 177 24.86 -7.59 44.39
C GLY A 177 23.74 -6.96 43.53
N ALA A 178 23.24 -7.65 42.49
CA ALA A 178 22.28 -7.05 41.59
C ALA A 178 20.81 -7.29 41.93
N LEU A 179 20.51 -8.15 42.88
CA LEU A 179 19.14 -8.49 43.33
C LEU A 179 18.68 -7.76 44.59
N ASP A 180 19.61 -7.19 45.37
CA ASP A 180 19.27 -6.48 46.60
C ASP A 180 18.70 -5.06 46.37
N GLY A 181 18.76 -4.54 45.13
CA GLY A 181 18.26 -3.21 44.76
C GLY A 181 16.81 -3.18 44.23
N ILE A 182 16.16 -4.35 44.05
CA ILE A 182 14.82 -4.39 43.40
C ILE A 182 13.71 -4.64 44.43
N PHE A 183 14.05 -5.03 45.67
CA PHE A 183 13.09 -5.32 46.74
C PHE A 183 13.36 -4.52 48.03
N GLY A 184 13.95 -3.34 47.93
CA GLY A 184 14.07 -2.40 49.01
C GLY A 184 13.16 -1.18 48.87
#